data_0620e94e71f764e6d238b5984cd9dbcb
#
_entry.id   0620e94e71f764e6d238b5984cd9dbcb
#
_cell.length_a   1.000
_cell.length_b   1.000
_cell.length_c   1.000
_cell.angle_alpha   90.00
_cell.angle_beta   90.00
_cell.angle_gamma   90.00
#
_symmetry.space_group_name_H-M   'P 1'
#
loop_
_entity.id
_entity.type
_entity.pdbx_description
1 polymer ?
#
loop_
_entity_poly.entity_id
_entity_poly.type
_entity_poly.pdbx_seq_one_letter_code
_entity_poly.pdbx_strand_id
1 'polypeptide(L)'
;MPATNAVLHDKRYSADGIFCEPPKKLETAAAAAPAQNSQSQWNTNDYHWEERDVTDFARQAVSDRLLNDRTIWSDTNGNILEITAVELTGDAASNVRKGKRILTYSLKLKVTCEGCRNGARLRGVLESVEFCHDDDAREVVVNLATEPMESDAGVEVNRAMKAHEMFARVLKKKALPLVEGGCVWLRDHLEEHRG
;
A
#
# COMPACT_ATOMS: atom_id res chain seq x y z
N MET A 1 39.69 -16.48 50.74
CA MET A 1 40.19 -17.24 49.59
C MET A 1 39.40 -16.75 48.37
N PRO A 2 39.91 -15.90 47.51
CA PRO A 2 39.24 -15.55 46.27
C PRO A 2 39.74 -16.48 45.16
N ALA A 3 38.85 -17.28 44.60
CA ALA A 3 39.13 -18.17 43.50
C ALA A 3 39.14 -17.39 42.18
N THR A 4 40.21 -17.25 41.62
CA THR A 4 40.73 -17.43 40.26
C THR A 4 39.69 -17.78 39.20
N ASN A 5 38.98 -16.76 38.71
CA ASN A 5 38.21 -16.87 37.45
C ASN A 5 38.79 -15.97 36.33
N ALA A 6 39.96 -15.37 36.54
CA ALA A 6 40.57 -14.47 35.57
C ALA A 6 41.47 -15.16 34.51
N VAL A 7 41.77 -16.44 34.69
CA VAL A 7 42.79 -17.11 33.86
C VAL A 7 42.16 -17.85 32.63
N LEU A 8 40.84 -18.01 32.58
CA LEU A 8 40.20 -18.76 31.49
C LEU A 8 39.91 -17.93 30.24
N HIS A 9 40.08 -16.62 30.32
CA HIS A 9 39.80 -15.77 29.15
C HIS A 9 41.00 -15.57 28.22
N ASP A 10 42.19 -15.82 28.70
CA ASP A 10 43.43 -15.61 27.92
C ASP A 10 43.84 -16.78 27.02
N LYS A 11 43.13 -17.90 27.11
CA LYS A 11 43.43 -19.09 26.28
C LYS A 11 42.71 -19.12 24.93
N ARG A 12 42.12 -18.04 24.49
CA ARG A 12 41.48 -17.95 23.15
C ARG A 12 42.45 -17.52 22.06
N TYR A 13 43.69 -17.27 22.40
CA TYR A 13 44.70 -16.99 21.41
C TYR A 13 45.42 -18.28 21.08
N SER A 14 45.43 -18.62 19.79
CA SER A 14 46.13 -19.82 19.31
C SER A 14 47.61 -19.76 19.71
N ALA A 15 48.21 -20.93 19.90
CA ALA A 15 49.58 -21.07 20.29
C ALA A 15 50.61 -20.45 19.30
N ASP A 16 50.16 -19.97 18.16
CA ASP A 16 51.02 -19.44 17.09
C ASP A 16 51.20 -17.91 17.11
N GLY A 17 50.70 -17.24 18.17
CA GLY A 17 50.95 -15.81 18.35
C GLY A 17 50.37 -14.87 17.31
N ILE A 18 49.40 -15.32 16.54
CA ILE A 18 48.69 -14.48 15.57
C ILE A 18 47.68 -13.63 16.32
N PHE A 19 47.96 -12.37 16.49
CA PHE A 19 47.02 -11.38 17.00
C PHE A 19 45.95 -11.14 15.95
N CYS A 20 44.76 -11.69 16.17
CA CYS A 20 43.59 -11.23 15.46
C CYS A 20 43.17 -9.87 16.04
N GLU A 21 43.39 -8.80 15.32
CA GLU A 21 42.81 -7.51 15.70
C GLU A 21 41.27 -7.68 15.84
N PRO A 22 40.66 -7.10 16.90
CA PRO A 22 39.22 -7.11 17.01
C PRO A 22 38.60 -6.42 15.78
N PRO A 23 37.48 -6.89 15.27
CA PRO A 23 36.85 -6.30 14.11
C PRO A 23 36.65 -4.81 14.35
N LYS A 24 37.30 -3.97 13.54
CA LYS A 24 37.09 -2.52 13.54
C LYS A 24 35.61 -2.28 13.22
N LYS A 25 34.93 -1.59 14.13
CA LYS A 25 33.60 -1.08 13.88
C LYS A 25 33.72 -0.20 12.63
N LEU A 26 33.16 -0.67 11.51
CA LEU A 26 32.98 0.18 10.33
C LEU A 26 32.08 1.33 10.78
N GLU A 27 32.61 2.53 10.78
CA GLU A 27 31.80 3.74 10.91
C GLU A 27 30.79 3.68 9.77
N THR A 28 29.50 3.67 10.12
CA THR A 28 28.39 3.74 9.17
C THR A 28 28.57 5.05 8.39
N ALA A 29 29.11 4.96 7.19
CA ALA A 29 29.00 6.03 6.23
C ALA A 29 27.50 6.37 6.10
N ALA A 30 27.21 7.68 6.22
CA ALA A 30 25.86 8.21 6.11
C ALA A 30 25.15 7.54 4.94
N ALA A 31 23.94 7.01 5.21
CA ALA A 31 23.13 6.33 4.24
C ALA A 31 22.93 7.24 3.01
N ALA A 32 23.62 6.94 1.95
CA ALA A 32 23.31 7.47 0.64
C ALA A 32 21.89 6.97 0.29
N ALA A 33 21.05 7.85 -0.22
CA ALA A 33 19.71 7.53 -0.69
C ALA A 33 19.76 6.27 -1.59
N PRO A 34 18.78 5.36 -1.49
CA PRO A 34 18.80 4.13 -2.27
C PRO A 34 18.78 4.48 -3.75
N ALA A 35 19.89 4.21 -4.44
CA ALA A 35 19.94 4.27 -5.88
C ALA A 35 19.00 3.19 -6.42
N GLN A 36 17.99 3.62 -7.14
CA GLN A 36 17.11 2.78 -7.93
C GLN A 36 17.99 1.98 -8.91
N ASN A 37 17.87 0.67 -8.91
CA ASN A 37 18.57 -0.29 -9.77
C ASN A 37 20.01 -0.62 -9.36
N SER A 38 20.24 -1.25 -8.24
CA SER A 38 21.48 -1.99 -8.03
C SER A 38 21.16 -3.45 -7.68
N GLN A 39 21.32 -4.34 -8.64
CA GLN A 39 21.67 -5.72 -8.29
C GLN A 39 22.84 -5.64 -7.33
N SER A 40 22.72 -6.25 -6.16
CA SER A 40 23.81 -6.19 -5.19
C SER A 40 25.02 -6.87 -5.80
N GLN A 41 26.21 -6.23 -5.71
CA GLN A 41 27.44 -6.71 -6.35
C GLN A 41 27.86 -8.13 -5.92
N TRP A 42 27.27 -8.65 -4.84
CA TRP A 42 27.59 -9.96 -4.29
C TRP A 42 26.56 -11.05 -4.67
N ASN A 43 25.44 -10.69 -5.32
CA ASN A 43 24.42 -11.63 -5.80
C ASN A 43 24.35 -11.69 -7.34
N THR A 44 25.51 -11.73 -7.99
CA THR A 44 25.63 -11.66 -9.47
C THR A 44 24.92 -12.78 -10.23
N ASN A 45 24.51 -13.86 -9.55
CA ASN A 45 23.85 -15.01 -10.15
C ASN A 45 22.40 -15.24 -9.62
N ASP A 46 21.80 -14.27 -8.95
CA ASP A 46 20.46 -14.37 -8.34
C ASP A 46 20.28 -15.62 -7.44
N TYR A 47 21.38 -16.09 -6.87
CA TYR A 47 21.38 -17.34 -6.08
C TYR A 47 20.92 -17.10 -4.64
N HIS A 48 21.08 -15.87 -4.14
CA HIS A 48 20.71 -15.46 -2.81
C HIS A 48 19.31 -14.88 -2.80
N TRP A 49 18.69 -14.93 -1.64
CA TRP A 49 17.40 -14.29 -1.40
C TRP A 49 17.59 -12.77 -1.38
N GLU A 50 16.91 -12.08 -2.25
CA GLU A 50 16.78 -10.63 -2.22
C GLU A 50 15.32 -10.27 -2.06
N GLU A 51 15.03 -9.40 -1.12
CA GLU A 51 13.70 -8.86 -0.88
C GLU A 51 13.71 -7.36 -1.18
N ARG A 52 12.75 -6.93 -1.96
CA ARG A 52 12.53 -5.51 -2.26
C ARG A 52 11.12 -5.14 -1.84
N ASP A 53 11.01 -4.17 -0.96
CA ASP A 53 9.73 -3.55 -0.62
C ASP A 53 9.22 -2.76 -1.83
N VAL A 54 7.99 -3.06 -2.26
CA VAL A 54 7.27 -2.39 -3.35
C VAL A 54 5.97 -1.75 -2.87
N THR A 55 5.78 -1.63 -1.57
CA THR A 55 4.57 -1.08 -0.95
C THR A 55 4.32 0.37 -1.39
N ASP A 56 5.35 1.21 -1.38
CA ASP A 56 5.19 2.61 -1.79
C ASP A 56 4.88 2.74 -3.28
N PHE A 57 5.46 1.87 -4.11
CA PHE A 57 5.13 1.80 -5.53
C PHE A 57 3.66 1.42 -5.73
N ALA A 58 3.17 0.38 -5.02
CA ALA A 58 1.77 -0.03 -5.08
C ALA A 58 0.82 1.10 -4.65
N ARG A 59 1.18 1.80 -3.57
CA ARG A 59 0.42 2.92 -3.01
C ARG A 59 0.31 4.08 -4.00
N GLN A 60 1.43 4.46 -4.60
CA GLN A 60 1.46 5.52 -5.60
C GLN A 60 0.67 5.14 -6.85
N ALA A 61 0.89 3.94 -7.39
CA ALA A 61 0.26 3.48 -8.62
C ALA A 61 -1.28 3.45 -8.53
N VAL A 62 -1.85 2.91 -7.44
CA VAL A 62 -3.31 2.88 -7.26
C VAL A 62 -3.88 4.27 -7.01
N SER A 63 -3.16 5.12 -6.27
CA SER A 63 -3.57 6.50 -6.02
C SER A 63 -3.63 7.30 -7.32
N ASP A 64 -2.59 7.25 -8.13
CA ASP A 64 -2.53 7.94 -9.42
C ASP A 64 -3.64 7.47 -10.36
N ARG A 65 -3.88 6.15 -10.42
CA ARG A 65 -4.93 5.60 -11.25
C ARG A 65 -6.32 6.09 -10.86
N LEU A 66 -6.65 6.07 -9.57
CA LEU A 66 -7.99 6.43 -9.11
C LEU A 66 -8.20 7.95 -9.04
N LEU A 67 -7.15 8.73 -8.79
CA LEU A 67 -7.25 10.19 -8.72
C LEU A 67 -7.14 10.88 -10.08
N ASN A 68 -6.58 10.23 -11.11
CA ASN A 68 -6.58 10.78 -12.47
C ASN A 68 -8.00 11.01 -13.00
N ASP A 69 -8.93 10.11 -12.71
CA ASP A 69 -10.33 10.16 -13.11
C ASP A 69 -11.24 10.30 -11.87
N ARG A 70 -10.90 11.28 -11.02
CA ARG A 70 -11.56 11.45 -9.72
C ARG A 70 -13.06 11.72 -9.77
N THR A 71 -13.57 12.26 -10.88
CA THR A 71 -14.98 12.60 -11.02
C THR A 71 -15.80 11.37 -11.41
N ILE A 72 -16.52 10.79 -10.44
CA ILE A 72 -17.37 9.62 -10.65
C ILE A 72 -18.65 9.99 -11.40
N TRP A 73 -19.20 11.15 -11.07
CA TRP A 73 -20.42 11.66 -11.65
C TRP A 73 -20.54 13.17 -11.51
N SER A 74 -21.04 13.81 -12.55
CA SER A 74 -21.40 15.22 -12.55
C SER A 74 -22.63 15.44 -13.41
N ASP A 75 -23.35 16.54 -13.18
CA ASP A 75 -24.46 17.00 -14.01
C ASP A 75 -24.31 18.48 -14.39
N THR A 76 -25.21 18.95 -15.27
CA THR A 76 -25.23 20.32 -15.75
C THR A 76 -25.65 21.35 -14.70
N ASN A 77 -26.16 20.91 -13.55
CA ASN A 77 -26.63 21.77 -12.46
C ASN A 77 -25.55 21.99 -11.39
N GLY A 78 -24.30 21.59 -11.66
CA GLY A 78 -23.19 21.72 -10.72
C GLY A 78 -23.19 20.67 -9.60
N ASN A 79 -24.04 19.66 -9.70
CA ASN A 79 -23.96 18.52 -8.78
C ASN A 79 -22.79 17.63 -9.17
N ILE A 80 -22.01 17.17 -8.19
CA ILE A 80 -20.80 16.42 -8.42
C ILE A 80 -20.61 15.33 -7.36
N LEU A 81 -19.97 14.24 -7.76
CA LEU A 81 -19.49 13.17 -6.88
C LEU A 81 -18.06 12.82 -7.30
N GLU A 82 -17.12 13.00 -6.41
CA GLU A 82 -15.69 12.83 -6.69
C GLU A 82 -15.01 11.92 -5.66
N ILE A 83 -13.90 11.31 -6.06
CA ILE A 83 -12.94 10.67 -5.15
C ILE A 83 -12.11 11.79 -4.50
N THR A 84 -12.10 11.83 -3.16
CA THR A 84 -11.36 12.83 -2.38
C THR A 84 -10.10 12.25 -1.73
N ALA A 85 -10.11 10.96 -1.40
CA ALA A 85 -8.92 10.30 -0.84
C ALA A 85 -8.85 8.83 -1.26
N VAL A 86 -7.62 8.36 -1.43
CA VAL A 86 -7.28 6.97 -1.70
C VAL A 86 -6.20 6.56 -0.71
N GLU A 87 -6.47 5.54 0.08
CA GLU A 87 -5.56 5.01 1.10
C GLU A 87 -5.33 3.53 0.83
N LEU A 88 -4.08 3.11 0.65
CA LEU A 88 -3.67 1.72 0.57
C LEU A 88 -2.88 1.37 1.82
N THR A 89 -3.34 0.36 2.55
CA THR A 89 -2.69 -0.18 3.74
C THR A 89 -2.25 -1.62 3.50
N GLY A 90 -1.25 -2.07 4.25
CA GLY A 90 -0.65 -3.38 4.09
C GLY A 90 0.75 -3.29 3.47
N ASP A 91 1.28 -4.43 3.10
CA ASP A 91 2.65 -4.61 2.64
C ASP A 91 2.70 -5.34 1.30
N ALA A 92 3.68 -4.98 0.47
CA ALA A 92 3.96 -5.66 -0.79
C ALA A 92 5.48 -5.80 -0.96
N ALA A 93 5.95 -7.01 -1.23
CA ALA A 93 7.36 -7.30 -1.41
C ALA A 93 7.60 -8.15 -2.67
N SER A 94 8.66 -7.82 -3.39
CA SER A 94 9.16 -8.61 -4.52
C SER A 94 10.41 -9.35 -4.07
N ASN A 95 10.34 -10.67 -4.08
CA ASN A 95 11.41 -11.55 -3.64
C ASN A 95 12.04 -12.26 -4.83
N VAL A 96 13.37 -12.34 -4.88
CA VAL A 96 14.10 -13.12 -5.87
C VAL A 96 14.74 -14.34 -5.22
N ARG A 97 14.43 -15.53 -5.72
CA ARG A 97 15.02 -16.77 -5.24
C ARG A 97 15.34 -17.69 -6.42
N LYS A 98 16.60 -18.07 -6.57
CA LYS A 98 17.08 -18.95 -7.65
C LYS A 98 16.65 -18.46 -9.04
N GLY A 99 16.76 -17.15 -9.28
CA GLY A 99 16.36 -16.53 -10.54
C GLY A 99 14.85 -16.44 -10.77
N LYS A 100 14.01 -16.84 -9.80
CA LYS A 100 12.56 -16.68 -9.86
C LYS A 100 12.14 -15.53 -8.97
N ARG A 101 11.38 -14.60 -9.50
CA ARG A 101 10.71 -13.56 -8.73
C ARG A 101 9.39 -14.06 -8.20
N ILE A 102 9.16 -13.81 -6.94
CA ILE A 102 7.95 -14.14 -6.21
C ILE A 102 7.44 -12.83 -5.64
N LEU A 103 6.25 -12.43 -6.05
CA LEU A 103 5.56 -11.28 -5.47
C LEU A 103 4.69 -11.76 -4.31
N THR A 104 4.83 -11.12 -3.16
CA THR A 104 4.00 -11.37 -1.98
C THR A 104 3.36 -10.06 -1.57
N TYR A 105 2.06 -10.04 -1.34
CA TYR A 105 1.36 -8.86 -0.84
C TYR A 105 0.15 -9.26 0.01
N SER A 106 -0.21 -8.36 0.92
CA SER A 106 -1.43 -8.36 1.70
C SER A 106 -1.87 -6.90 1.80
N LEU A 107 -2.90 -6.53 1.05
CA LEU A 107 -3.28 -5.14 0.82
C LEU A 107 -4.76 -4.90 1.10
N LYS A 108 -5.08 -3.70 1.57
CA LYS A 108 -6.44 -3.22 1.79
C LYS A 108 -6.57 -1.81 1.24
N LEU A 109 -7.53 -1.61 0.35
CA LEU A 109 -7.78 -0.34 -0.30
C LEU A 109 -9.01 0.34 0.30
N LYS A 110 -8.85 1.62 0.67
CA LYS A 110 -9.94 2.47 1.14
C LYS A 110 -10.03 3.72 0.27
N VAL A 111 -11.20 3.96 -0.28
CA VAL A 111 -11.48 5.11 -1.15
C VAL A 111 -12.60 5.94 -0.53
N THR A 112 -12.32 7.22 -0.33
CA THR A 112 -13.31 8.18 0.16
C THR A 112 -13.82 9.01 -1.01
N CYS A 113 -15.14 9.09 -1.12
CA CYS A 113 -15.83 9.88 -2.12
C CYS A 113 -16.69 10.94 -1.44
N GLU A 114 -16.72 12.14 -1.98
CA GLU A 114 -17.63 13.19 -1.50
C GLU A 114 -18.50 13.69 -2.64
N GLY A 115 -19.74 13.99 -2.31
CA GLY A 115 -20.71 14.49 -3.28
C GLY A 115 -21.52 15.65 -2.75
N CYS A 116 -21.89 16.54 -3.66
CA CYS A 116 -22.79 17.65 -3.38
C CYS A 116 -23.91 17.66 -4.42
N ARG A 117 -25.17 17.71 -3.96
CA ARG A 117 -26.36 17.84 -4.81
C ARG A 117 -27.36 18.80 -4.20
N ASN A 118 -27.59 19.93 -4.89
CA ASN A 118 -28.52 20.98 -4.44
C ASN A 118 -28.27 21.39 -2.98
N GLY A 119 -27.01 21.53 -2.58
CA GLY A 119 -26.58 21.87 -1.21
C GLY A 119 -26.57 20.70 -0.21
N ALA A 120 -27.10 19.54 -0.54
CA ALA A 120 -26.98 18.34 0.28
C ALA A 120 -25.65 17.65 0.02
N ARG A 121 -24.89 17.38 1.09
CA ARG A 121 -23.57 16.75 1.02
C ARG A 121 -23.61 15.33 1.57
N LEU A 122 -22.83 14.47 0.97
CA LEU A 122 -22.67 13.07 1.37
C LEU A 122 -21.20 12.65 1.26
N ARG A 123 -20.77 11.85 2.22
CA ARG A 123 -19.53 11.09 2.14
C ARG A 123 -19.83 9.62 1.93
N GLY A 124 -19.16 8.99 0.98
CA GLY A 124 -19.15 7.55 0.77
C GLY A 124 -17.75 7.02 1.05
N VAL A 125 -17.66 5.90 1.76
CA VAL A 125 -16.41 5.18 2.01
C VAL A 125 -16.54 3.79 1.41
N LEU A 126 -15.65 3.47 0.49
CA LEU A 126 -15.52 2.14 -0.12
C LEU A 126 -14.26 1.51 0.43
N GLU A 127 -14.39 0.35 1.04
CA GLU A 127 -13.28 -0.34 1.70
C GLU A 127 -13.23 -1.78 1.21
N SER A 128 -12.09 -2.18 0.60
CA SER A 128 -11.90 -3.56 0.19
C SER A 128 -11.70 -4.44 1.42
N VAL A 129 -12.11 -5.69 1.33
CA VAL A 129 -11.56 -6.73 2.19
C VAL A 129 -10.07 -6.86 1.86
N GLU A 130 -9.27 -7.29 2.82
CA GLU A 130 -7.85 -7.60 2.59
C GLU A 130 -7.72 -8.61 1.45
N PHE A 131 -6.86 -8.33 0.49
CA PHE A 131 -6.59 -9.21 -0.64
C PHE A 131 -5.10 -9.53 -0.70
N CYS A 132 -4.81 -10.82 -0.87
CA CYS A 132 -3.46 -11.38 -0.80
C CYS A 132 -3.05 -11.98 -2.16
N HIS A 133 -1.76 -12.23 -2.32
CA HIS A 133 -1.20 -12.85 -3.53
C HIS A 133 -1.67 -14.31 -3.75
N ASP A 134 -2.04 -15.01 -2.65
CA ASP A 134 -2.53 -16.39 -2.70
C ASP A 134 -4.05 -16.49 -2.96
N ASP A 135 -4.75 -15.35 -2.91
CA ASP A 135 -6.19 -15.36 -3.18
C ASP A 135 -6.44 -15.66 -4.66
N ASP A 136 -7.23 -16.68 -4.94
CA ASP A 136 -7.76 -16.97 -6.28
C ASP A 136 -8.68 -15.84 -6.81
N ALA A 137 -8.61 -14.71 -6.16
CA ALA A 137 -9.56 -13.64 -6.19
C ALA A 137 -9.56 -12.87 -7.51
N ARG A 138 -10.36 -13.35 -8.41
CA ARG A 138 -10.99 -12.51 -9.43
C ARG A 138 -12.08 -11.62 -8.82
N GLU A 139 -12.46 -11.86 -7.56
CA GLU A 139 -13.50 -11.12 -6.86
C GLU A 139 -12.93 -10.48 -5.58
N VAL A 140 -12.53 -9.23 -5.70
CA VAL A 140 -12.24 -8.41 -4.51
C VAL A 140 -13.56 -7.88 -3.98
N VAL A 141 -13.89 -8.24 -2.74
CA VAL A 141 -15.10 -7.75 -2.08
C VAL A 141 -14.86 -6.35 -1.55
N VAL A 142 -15.72 -5.40 -1.95
CA VAL A 142 -15.66 -4.01 -1.49
C VAL A 142 -16.93 -3.67 -0.72
N ASN A 143 -16.78 -3.18 0.49
CA ASN A 143 -17.87 -2.71 1.35
C ASN A 143 -18.10 -1.22 1.10
N LEU A 144 -19.36 -0.81 1.03
CA LEU A 144 -19.77 0.57 0.87
C LEU A 144 -20.49 1.05 2.13
N ALA A 145 -19.95 2.09 2.77
CA ALA A 145 -20.60 2.85 3.81
C ALA A 145 -20.92 4.27 3.29
N THR A 146 -22.05 4.84 3.72
CA THR A 146 -22.43 6.20 3.37
C THR A 146 -22.80 6.98 4.61
N GLU A 147 -22.29 8.20 4.72
CA GLU A 147 -22.51 9.09 5.84
C GLU A 147 -23.03 10.43 5.34
N PRO A 148 -24.13 10.96 5.93
CA PRO A 148 -24.57 12.32 5.63
C PRO A 148 -23.53 13.32 6.17
N MET A 149 -23.18 14.31 5.37
CA MET A 149 -22.38 15.44 5.81
C MET A 149 -23.29 16.62 6.14
N GLU A 150 -22.71 17.62 6.81
CA GLU A 150 -23.41 18.87 7.06
C GLU A 150 -23.80 19.52 5.74
N SER A 151 -25.10 19.71 5.54
CA SER A 151 -25.67 20.31 4.33
C SER A 151 -25.65 21.84 4.43
N ASP A 152 -25.70 22.50 3.28
CA ASP A 152 -25.76 23.96 3.23
C ASP A 152 -27.03 24.48 3.94
N ALA A 153 -26.94 25.67 4.53
CA ALA A 153 -28.03 26.28 5.25
C ALA A 153 -29.30 26.41 4.36
N GLY A 154 -30.46 25.95 4.85
CA GLY A 154 -31.74 26.03 4.16
C GLY A 154 -32.09 24.81 3.31
N VAL A 155 -31.30 23.76 3.33
CA VAL A 155 -31.68 22.49 2.65
C VAL A 155 -32.75 21.75 3.47
N GLU A 156 -33.92 21.52 2.85
CA GLU A 156 -35.00 20.76 3.47
C GLU A 156 -34.57 19.28 3.67
N VAL A 157 -34.97 18.70 4.80
CA VAL A 157 -34.65 17.29 5.17
C VAL A 157 -35.06 16.31 4.07
N ASN A 158 -36.27 16.45 3.51
CA ASN A 158 -36.73 15.55 2.45
C ASN A 158 -35.91 15.65 1.16
N ARG A 159 -35.36 16.83 0.87
CA ARG A 159 -34.51 17.07 -0.28
C ARG A 159 -33.12 16.44 -0.06
N ALA A 160 -32.58 16.59 1.16
CA ALA A 160 -31.32 15.94 1.55
C ALA A 160 -31.44 14.41 1.49
N MET A 161 -32.52 13.82 2.01
CA MET A 161 -32.75 12.36 1.94
C MET A 161 -32.79 11.85 0.49
N LYS A 162 -33.52 12.51 -0.41
CA LYS A 162 -33.56 12.14 -1.84
C LYS A 162 -32.18 12.25 -2.51
N ALA A 163 -31.38 13.24 -2.14
CA ALA A 163 -30.02 13.39 -2.63
C ALA A 163 -29.13 12.24 -2.14
N HIS A 164 -29.22 11.86 -0.87
CA HIS A 164 -28.49 10.73 -0.29
C HIS A 164 -28.83 9.40 -0.96
N GLU A 165 -30.12 9.10 -1.19
CA GLU A 165 -30.53 7.89 -1.90
C GLU A 165 -29.97 7.83 -3.32
N MET A 166 -29.98 8.95 -4.03
CA MET A 166 -29.43 9.02 -5.38
C MET A 166 -27.91 8.80 -5.35
N PHE A 167 -27.18 9.47 -4.45
CA PHE A 167 -25.73 9.28 -4.33
C PHE A 167 -25.36 7.86 -3.94
N ALA A 168 -26.06 7.24 -2.98
CA ALA A 168 -25.84 5.85 -2.61
C ALA A 168 -26.02 4.92 -3.83
N ARG A 169 -27.01 5.19 -4.67
CA ARG A 169 -27.23 4.44 -5.92
C ARG A 169 -26.09 4.66 -6.93
N VAL A 170 -25.61 5.90 -7.08
CA VAL A 170 -24.49 6.21 -7.97
C VAL A 170 -23.20 5.58 -7.46
N LEU A 171 -22.91 5.68 -6.17
CA LEU A 171 -21.75 5.03 -5.56
C LEU A 171 -21.78 3.52 -5.82
N LYS A 172 -22.90 2.87 -5.55
CA LYS A 172 -23.05 1.43 -5.79
C LYS A 172 -22.90 1.05 -7.27
N LYS A 173 -23.41 1.88 -8.19
CA LYS A 173 -23.41 1.55 -9.63
C LYS A 173 -22.10 1.92 -10.33
N LYS A 174 -21.39 2.97 -9.89
CA LYS A 174 -20.21 3.49 -10.58
C LYS A 174 -18.94 3.40 -9.74
N ALA A 175 -18.97 3.82 -8.47
CA ALA A 175 -17.78 3.85 -7.65
C ALA A 175 -17.34 2.45 -7.20
N LEU A 176 -18.30 1.59 -6.82
CA LEU A 176 -17.98 0.24 -6.39
C LEU A 176 -17.23 -0.56 -7.47
N PRO A 177 -17.73 -0.68 -8.72
CA PRO A 177 -16.99 -1.38 -9.79
C PRO A 177 -15.65 -0.71 -10.14
N LEU A 178 -15.55 0.62 -9.98
CA LEU A 178 -14.28 1.33 -10.20
C LEU A 178 -13.22 0.92 -9.17
N VAL A 179 -13.60 0.81 -7.90
CA VAL A 179 -12.68 0.41 -6.82
C VAL A 179 -12.34 -1.08 -6.93
N GLU A 180 -13.31 -1.95 -7.19
CA GLU A 180 -13.07 -3.37 -7.48
C GLU A 180 -12.11 -3.54 -8.65
N GLY A 181 -12.35 -2.85 -9.76
CA GLY A 181 -11.47 -2.83 -10.92
C GLY A 181 -10.07 -2.24 -10.62
N GLY A 182 -10.00 -1.28 -9.70
CA GLY A 182 -8.74 -0.72 -9.20
C GLY A 182 -7.88 -1.74 -8.45
N CYS A 183 -8.50 -2.56 -7.60
CA CYS A 183 -7.80 -3.63 -6.87
C CYS A 183 -7.29 -4.72 -7.83
N VAL A 184 -8.13 -5.16 -8.77
CA VAL A 184 -7.74 -6.16 -9.78
C VAL A 184 -6.60 -5.62 -10.65
N TRP A 185 -6.71 -4.38 -11.10
CA TRP A 185 -5.65 -3.74 -11.88
C TRP A 185 -4.35 -3.61 -11.09
N LEU A 186 -4.41 -3.24 -9.80
CA LEU A 186 -3.21 -3.11 -8.97
C LEU A 186 -2.48 -4.44 -8.87
N ARG A 187 -3.21 -5.54 -8.67
CA ARG A 187 -2.65 -6.88 -8.66
C ARG A 187 -1.94 -7.21 -9.96
N ASP A 188 -2.60 -7.02 -11.09
CA ASP A 188 -2.05 -7.31 -12.41
C ASP A 188 -0.82 -6.41 -12.69
N HIS A 189 -0.87 -5.14 -12.30
CA HIS A 189 0.22 -4.19 -12.44
C HIS A 189 1.44 -4.54 -11.58
N LEU A 190 1.24 -5.02 -10.35
CA LEU A 190 2.32 -5.53 -9.51
C LEU A 190 2.94 -6.80 -10.10
N GLU A 191 2.13 -7.65 -10.74
CA GLU A 191 2.62 -8.84 -11.44
C GLU A 191 3.43 -8.50 -12.69
N GLU A 192 3.04 -7.52 -13.48
CA GLU A 192 3.76 -7.04 -14.66
C GLU A 192 5.10 -6.39 -14.28
N HIS A 193 5.16 -5.68 -13.17
CA HIS A 193 6.38 -5.05 -12.62
C HIS A 193 7.33 -6.04 -11.95
N ARG A 194 7.19 -7.33 -12.25
CA ARG A 194 8.19 -8.36 -11.93
C ARG A 194 9.54 -8.14 -12.62
N GLY A 195 9.62 -7.15 -13.55
CA GLY A 195 10.75 -6.81 -14.39
C GLY A 195 11.99 -6.24 -13.70
#